data_b07fa6e53a1f6f9a1fdbab941a9596f9
#
_entry.id   b07fa6e53a1f6f9a1fdbab941a9596f9
#
_cell.length_a   1.000
_cell.length_b   1.000
_cell.length_c   1.000
_cell.angle_alpha   90.00
_cell.angle_beta   90.00
_cell.angle_gamma   90.00
#
_symmetry.space_group_name_H-M   'P 1'
#
loop_
_entity.id
_entity.type
_entity.pdbx_description
1 polymer ?
#
loop_
_entity_poly.entity_id
_entity_poly.type
_entity_poly.pdbx_seq_one_letter_code
_entity_poly.pdbx_strand_id
1 'polypeptide(L)'
;LNVILKFPVKKKEIKEESDELDEWEEENETNEDKANYWFTREKMKKIIKVHDYVDSLPEIGKVLSFGSILRVAEDLNSKELQSLEIAVLYSKIPESIKKEIVTPYISVDKDEARISLRVKDSLENLRRNELIKKINSDLNTKLGLEREEYKLAGVLILFNNLLQSLFKSQILTLGIVMLGIFLMFLVLFRNIV
;
A
#
# COMPACT_ATOMS: atom_id res chain seq x y z
N LEU A 1 2.95 -5.41 7.55
CA LEU A 1 2.19 -5.20 6.33
C LEU A 1 2.09 -3.71 6.05
N ASN A 2 2.24 -3.32 4.80
CA ASN A 2 2.09 -1.93 4.38
C ASN A 2 1.10 -1.85 3.22
N VAL A 3 0.25 -0.84 3.25
CA VAL A 3 -0.54 -0.41 2.09
C VAL A 3 0.14 0.85 1.54
N ILE A 4 0.56 0.80 0.31
CA ILE A 4 1.15 1.94 -0.40
C ILE A 4 0.07 2.45 -1.34
N LEU A 5 -0.37 3.68 -1.13
CA LEU A 5 -1.27 4.38 -2.03
C LEU A 5 -0.45 5.17 -3.04
N LYS A 6 -0.80 5.05 -4.29
CA LYS A 6 -0.22 5.81 -5.40
C LYS A 6 -1.23 6.84 -5.86
N PHE A 7 -0.76 8.04 -6.04
CA PHE A 7 -1.57 9.13 -6.55
C PHE A 7 -1.07 9.47 -7.96
N PRO A 8 -1.73 8.93 -9.02
CA PRO A 8 -1.28 9.24 -10.38
C PRO A 8 -1.32 10.76 -10.58
N VAL A 9 -0.19 11.31 -10.97
CA VAL A 9 -0.15 12.69 -11.45
C VAL A 9 -1.06 12.72 -12.66
N LYS A 10 -2.21 13.39 -12.56
CA LYS A 10 -2.96 13.78 -13.76
C LYS A 10 -2.04 14.73 -14.51
N LYS A 11 -1.30 14.22 -15.52
CA LYS A 11 -0.76 15.10 -16.55
C LYS A 11 -1.95 15.93 -17.02
N LYS A 12 -1.93 17.22 -16.70
CA LYS A 12 -2.82 18.15 -17.37
C LYS A 12 -2.67 17.84 -18.84
N GLU A 13 -3.78 17.57 -19.54
CA GLU A 13 -3.81 17.61 -20.99
C GLU A 13 -3.47 19.06 -21.35
N ILE A 14 -2.19 19.33 -21.48
CA ILE A 14 -1.67 20.57 -22.00
C ILE A 14 -1.86 20.43 -23.50
N LYS A 15 -2.76 21.24 -24.02
CA LYS A 15 -2.88 21.48 -25.45
C LYS A 15 -1.50 21.80 -25.99
N GLU A 16 -1.15 21.10 -27.06
CA GLU A 16 0.04 21.33 -27.86
C GLU A 16 0.17 22.81 -28.25
N GLU A 17 0.94 23.60 -27.51
CA GLU A 17 1.44 24.92 -27.92
C GLU A 17 2.24 25.63 -26.81
N SER A 18 3.22 24.96 -26.14
CA SER A 18 4.27 25.67 -25.37
C SER A 18 5.34 24.73 -24.78
N ASP A 19 6.02 23.93 -25.60
CA ASP A 19 7.01 22.95 -25.10
C ASP A 19 8.27 23.59 -24.49
N GLU A 20 8.57 24.84 -24.77
CA GLU A 20 9.81 25.49 -24.27
C GLU A 20 9.66 26.20 -22.93
N LEU A 21 8.46 26.59 -22.52
CA LEU A 21 8.26 27.28 -21.23
C LEU A 21 8.07 26.29 -20.08
N ASP A 22 7.50 25.11 -20.35
CA ASP A 22 7.25 24.08 -19.33
C ASP A 22 8.55 23.39 -18.85
N GLU A 23 9.57 23.25 -19.74
CA GLU A 23 10.89 22.72 -19.32
C GLU A 23 11.61 23.64 -18.34
N TRP A 24 11.44 24.97 -18.47
CA TRP A 24 12.05 25.95 -17.55
C TRP A 24 11.35 26.03 -16.20
N GLU A 25 10.06 25.69 -16.12
CA GLU A 25 9.30 25.65 -14.87
C GLU A 25 9.61 24.38 -14.06
N GLU A 26 9.81 23.21 -14.70
CA GLU A 26 10.18 21.96 -14.02
C GLU A 26 11.59 22.01 -13.40
N GLU A 27 12.54 22.71 -14.01
CA GLU A 27 13.91 22.86 -13.47
C GLU A 27 14.00 23.79 -12.24
N ASN A 28 13.02 24.69 -12.05
CA ASN A 28 13.02 25.68 -10.97
C ASN A 28 12.06 25.35 -9.82
N GLU A 29 11.24 24.31 -9.91
CA GLU A 29 10.39 23.90 -8.79
C GLU A 29 11.22 23.40 -7.61
N THR A 30 11.21 24.16 -6.54
CA THR A 30 11.84 23.74 -5.29
C THR A 30 11.06 22.57 -4.67
N ASN A 31 11.73 21.74 -3.87
CA ASN A 31 11.06 20.65 -3.15
C ASN A 31 9.91 21.15 -2.25
N GLU A 32 9.91 22.42 -1.88
CA GLU A 32 8.85 23.06 -1.12
C GLU A 32 7.61 23.32 -1.97
N ASP A 33 7.77 23.72 -3.24
CA ASP A 33 6.67 23.94 -4.15
C ASP A 33 5.97 22.62 -4.50
N LYS A 34 6.73 21.57 -4.80
CA LYS A 34 6.19 20.22 -5.03
C LYS A 34 5.41 19.70 -3.81
N ALA A 35 5.92 19.94 -2.61
CA ALA A 35 5.24 19.57 -1.38
C ALA A 35 3.92 20.32 -1.20
N ASN A 36 3.88 21.63 -1.49
CA ASN A 36 2.67 22.43 -1.37
C ASN A 36 1.54 21.92 -2.28
N TYR A 37 1.85 21.50 -3.51
CA TYR A 37 0.88 20.89 -4.44
C TYR A 37 0.51 19.45 -4.07
N TRP A 38 1.36 18.74 -3.33
CA TRP A 38 1.10 17.36 -2.96
C TRP A 38 0.00 17.23 -1.89
N PHE A 39 -0.04 18.15 -0.91
CA PHE A 39 -0.96 18.11 0.22
C PHE A 39 -2.36 18.59 -0.14
N THR A 40 -3.06 17.84 -1.00
CA THR A 40 -4.45 18.11 -1.35
C THR A 40 -5.41 17.45 -0.39
N ARG A 41 -6.55 18.07 -0.14
CA ARG A 41 -7.61 17.51 0.73
C ARG A 41 -8.12 16.17 0.22
N GLU A 42 -8.15 15.96 -1.09
CA GLU A 42 -8.58 14.70 -1.68
C GLU A 42 -7.63 13.55 -1.37
N LYS A 43 -6.31 13.76 -1.50
CA LYS A 43 -5.29 12.79 -1.14
C LYS A 43 -5.36 12.47 0.35
N MET A 44 -5.50 13.50 1.20
CA MET A 44 -5.62 13.30 2.65
C MET A 44 -6.87 12.51 3.03
N LYS A 45 -8.02 12.82 2.43
CA LYS A 45 -9.26 12.05 2.64
C LYS A 45 -9.11 10.59 2.19
N LYS A 46 -8.45 10.32 1.07
CA LYS A 46 -8.16 8.94 0.65
C LYS A 46 -7.29 8.21 1.68
N ILE A 47 -6.23 8.85 2.18
CA ILE A 47 -5.34 8.27 3.21
C ILE A 47 -6.12 7.96 4.48
N ILE A 48 -6.92 8.91 4.98
CA ILE A 48 -7.73 8.74 6.19
C ILE A 48 -8.75 7.62 6.00
N LYS A 49 -9.45 7.59 4.87
CA LYS A 49 -10.46 6.56 4.56
C LYS A 49 -9.87 5.15 4.55
N VAL A 50 -8.68 4.98 3.98
CA VAL A 50 -7.98 3.70 4.00
C VAL A 50 -7.48 3.37 5.40
N HIS A 51 -6.95 4.36 6.13
CA HIS A 51 -6.52 4.21 7.51
C HIS A 51 -7.66 3.68 8.39
N ASP A 52 -8.82 4.32 8.35
CA ASP A 52 -10.00 3.95 9.14
C ASP A 52 -10.50 2.56 8.82
N TYR A 53 -10.56 2.24 7.54
CA TYR A 53 -10.95 0.92 7.10
C TYR A 53 -10.01 -0.15 7.70
N VAL A 54 -8.70 0.00 7.56
CA VAL A 54 -7.77 -1.02 8.05
C VAL A 54 -7.69 -1.06 9.58
N ASP A 55 -7.88 0.07 10.27
CA ASP A 55 -7.93 0.14 11.73
C ASP A 55 -9.20 -0.53 12.29
N SER A 56 -10.30 -0.56 11.53
CA SER A 56 -11.53 -1.25 11.89
C SER A 56 -11.43 -2.78 11.84
N LEU A 57 -10.36 -3.34 11.26
CA LEU A 57 -10.20 -4.78 11.14
C LEU A 57 -9.72 -5.40 12.46
N PRO A 58 -10.42 -6.42 13.01
CA PRO A 58 -10.07 -7.03 14.29
C PRO A 58 -8.69 -7.70 14.28
N GLU A 59 -8.22 -8.12 13.11
CA GLU A 59 -6.93 -8.77 12.90
C GLU A 59 -5.75 -7.76 12.96
N ILE A 60 -6.06 -6.46 12.86
CA ILE A 60 -5.05 -5.39 12.91
C ILE A 60 -4.94 -4.86 14.34
N GLY A 61 -3.71 -4.72 14.81
CA GLY A 61 -3.43 -4.25 16.18
C GLY A 61 -3.09 -2.77 16.25
N LYS A 62 -2.44 -2.25 15.23
CA LYS A 62 -2.04 -0.84 15.16
C LYS A 62 -1.86 -0.42 13.71
N VAL A 63 -2.38 0.74 13.39
CA VAL A 63 -2.20 1.40 12.08
C VAL A 63 -1.41 2.69 12.29
N LEU A 64 -0.40 2.91 11.47
CA LEU A 64 0.40 4.12 11.44
C LEU A 64 0.41 4.68 10.03
N SER A 65 0.01 5.92 9.89
CA SER A 65 0.01 6.65 8.63
C SER A 65 0.09 8.15 8.90
N PHE A 66 0.26 8.92 7.85
CA PHE A 66 0.15 10.37 7.95
C PHE A 66 -1.24 10.82 8.42
N GLY A 67 -2.28 10.03 8.14
CA GLY A 67 -3.64 10.29 8.65
C GLY A 67 -3.71 10.36 10.18
N SER A 68 -2.91 9.57 10.90
CA SER A 68 -2.83 9.67 12.38
C SER A 68 -2.28 11.01 12.84
N ILE A 69 -1.28 11.52 12.13
CA ILE A 69 -0.63 12.82 12.43
C ILE A 69 -1.61 13.95 12.14
N LEU A 70 -2.31 13.85 11.01
CA LEU A 70 -3.29 14.85 10.60
C LEU A 70 -4.43 14.96 11.62
N ARG A 71 -4.96 13.85 12.12
CA ARG A 71 -6.00 13.85 13.17
C ARG A 71 -5.54 14.55 14.45
N VAL A 72 -4.33 14.24 14.91
CA VAL A 72 -3.78 14.94 16.09
C VAL A 72 -3.67 16.44 15.84
N ALA A 73 -3.26 16.85 14.65
CA ALA A 73 -3.18 18.25 14.28
C ALA A 73 -4.56 18.92 14.19
N GLU A 74 -5.57 18.23 13.67
CA GLU A 74 -6.96 18.70 13.63
C GLU A 74 -7.59 18.79 15.01
N ASP A 75 -7.36 17.82 15.88
CA ASP A 75 -7.81 17.83 17.28
C ASP A 75 -7.20 19.01 18.06
N LEU A 76 -5.91 19.27 17.88
CA LEU A 76 -5.24 20.42 18.50
C LEU A 76 -5.76 21.75 17.98
N ASN A 77 -6.14 21.82 16.72
CA ASN A 77 -6.64 23.04 16.09
C ASN A 77 -8.17 23.19 16.20
N SER A 78 -8.86 22.18 16.73
CA SER A 78 -10.32 22.11 16.88
C SER A 78 -11.10 22.35 15.60
N LYS A 79 -10.49 22.12 14.45
CA LYS A 79 -11.10 22.21 13.11
C LYS A 79 -10.38 21.34 12.07
N GLU A 80 -11.11 20.97 11.02
CA GLU A 80 -10.50 20.32 9.86
C GLU A 80 -9.48 21.25 9.17
N LEU A 81 -8.31 20.73 8.90
CA LEU A 81 -7.26 21.47 8.21
C LEU A 81 -7.52 21.52 6.69
N GLN A 82 -7.41 22.72 6.13
CA GLN A 82 -7.48 22.91 4.68
C GLN A 82 -6.15 22.56 4.02
N SER A 83 -6.17 22.31 2.69
CA SER A 83 -4.96 21.93 1.94
C SER A 83 -3.80 22.91 2.16
N LEU A 84 -4.07 24.21 2.13
CA LEU A 84 -3.07 25.22 2.38
C LEU A 84 -2.50 25.16 3.80
N GLU A 85 -3.34 24.93 4.81
CA GLU A 85 -2.92 24.83 6.20
C GLU A 85 -2.02 23.62 6.42
N ILE A 86 -2.32 22.49 5.76
CA ILE A 86 -1.49 21.27 5.80
C ILE A 86 -0.14 21.51 5.12
N ALA A 87 -0.12 22.19 3.98
CA ALA A 87 1.10 22.54 3.27
C ALA A 87 2.00 23.49 4.09
N VAL A 88 1.41 24.51 4.71
CA VAL A 88 2.11 25.44 5.62
C VAL A 88 2.61 24.71 6.87
N LEU A 89 1.81 23.79 7.43
CA LEU A 89 2.24 22.98 8.55
C LEU A 89 3.47 22.15 8.16
N TYR A 90 3.42 21.50 7.00
CA TYR A 90 4.54 20.72 6.49
C TYR A 90 5.80 21.56 6.26
N SER A 91 5.69 22.75 5.69
CA SER A 91 6.84 23.63 5.44
C SER A 91 7.49 24.13 6.74
N LYS A 92 6.70 24.34 7.81
CA LYS A 92 7.19 24.83 9.12
C LYS A 92 7.76 23.73 10.02
N ILE A 93 7.55 22.46 9.72
CA ILE A 93 8.13 21.36 10.50
C ILE A 93 9.65 21.32 10.27
N PRO A 94 10.48 21.33 11.32
CA PRO A 94 11.93 21.17 11.18
C PRO A 94 12.32 19.89 10.45
N GLU A 95 13.35 19.92 9.62
CA GLU A 95 13.79 18.79 8.80
C GLU A 95 14.09 17.51 9.62
N SER A 96 14.60 17.67 10.84
CA SER A 96 14.82 16.52 11.73
C SER A 96 13.52 15.80 12.06
N ILE A 97 12.45 16.55 12.33
CA ILE A 97 11.13 16.03 12.67
C ILE A 97 10.43 15.49 11.41
N LYS A 98 10.56 16.16 10.26
CA LYS A 98 10.04 15.66 8.98
C LYS A 98 10.56 14.26 8.68
N LYS A 99 11.87 14.02 8.84
CA LYS A 99 12.51 12.72 8.61
C LYS A 99 11.96 11.61 9.48
N GLU A 100 11.56 11.90 10.70
CA GLU A 100 11.05 10.90 11.65
C GLU A 100 9.53 10.67 11.51
N ILE A 101 8.77 11.74 11.29
CA ILE A 101 7.30 11.69 11.38
C ILE A 101 6.62 11.64 10.00
N VAL A 102 7.14 12.35 9.00
CA VAL A 102 6.49 12.48 7.70
C VAL A 102 7.09 11.56 6.64
N THR A 103 8.41 11.62 6.47
CA THR A 103 9.14 10.86 5.43
C THR A 103 8.88 9.34 5.45
N PRO A 104 8.66 8.68 6.61
CA PRO A 104 8.31 7.26 6.61
C PRO A 104 6.94 6.94 5.98
N TYR A 105 6.04 7.92 5.92
CA TYR A 105 4.65 7.73 5.47
C TYR A 105 4.31 8.42 4.17
N ILE A 106 5.08 9.42 3.76
CA ILE A 106 4.84 10.19 2.53
C ILE A 106 6.13 10.30 1.74
N SER A 107 6.03 10.02 0.44
CA SER A 107 7.07 10.31 -0.55
C SER A 107 6.47 11.25 -1.59
N VAL A 108 6.83 12.53 -1.50
CA VAL A 108 6.39 13.57 -2.44
C VAL A 108 6.91 13.26 -3.84
N ASP A 109 8.19 12.86 -3.96
CA ASP A 109 8.84 12.59 -5.25
C ASP A 109 8.22 11.41 -6.02
N LYS A 110 7.62 10.46 -5.30
CA LYS A 110 7.02 9.25 -5.90
C LYS A 110 5.50 9.30 -5.94
N ASP A 111 4.90 10.38 -5.47
CA ASP A 111 3.44 10.50 -5.30
C ASP A 111 2.83 9.31 -4.53
N GLU A 112 3.52 8.86 -3.49
CA GLU A 112 3.11 7.70 -2.71
C GLU A 112 2.85 8.05 -1.24
N ALA A 113 1.79 7.47 -0.68
CA ALA A 113 1.55 7.46 0.76
C ALA A 113 1.59 6.02 1.30
N ARG A 114 2.25 5.85 2.43
CA ARG A 114 2.42 4.55 3.09
C ARG A 114 1.60 4.47 4.37
N ILE A 115 0.77 3.44 4.47
CA ILE A 115 0.04 3.07 5.67
C ILE A 115 0.66 1.79 6.21
N SER A 116 1.25 1.86 7.40
CA SER A 116 1.92 0.73 8.04
C SER A 116 0.96 0.04 9.01
N LEU A 117 0.79 -1.26 8.83
CA LEU A 117 -0.13 -2.09 9.59
C LEU A 117 0.63 -3.11 10.43
N ARG A 118 0.30 -3.19 11.71
CA ARG A 118 0.76 -4.27 12.58
C ARG A 118 -0.36 -5.31 12.73
N VAL A 119 -0.17 -6.49 12.17
CA VAL A 119 -1.10 -7.61 12.29
C VAL A 119 -0.91 -8.26 13.66
N LYS A 120 -2.01 -8.62 14.34
CA LYS A 120 -2.00 -9.38 15.59
C LYS A 120 -1.66 -10.84 15.26
N ASP A 121 -0.45 -11.27 15.57
CA ASP A 121 0.02 -12.63 15.26
C ASP A 121 -0.48 -13.69 16.27
N SER A 122 -1.04 -13.25 17.41
CA SER A 122 -1.53 -14.09 18.50
C SER A 122 -2.96 -14.62 18.31
N LEU A 123 -3.61 -14.35 17.18
CA LEU A 123 -4.95 -14.89 16.88
C LEU A 123 -4.80 -16.33 16.37
N GLU A 124 -5.36 -17.30 17.13
CA GLU A 124 -5.26 -18.76 16.84
C GLU A 124 -5.74 -19.15 15.43
N ASN A 125 -6.67 -18.37 14.83
CA ASN A 125 -7.25 -18.63 13.51
C ASN A 125 -6.84 -17.63 12.44
N LEU A 126 -5.71 -16.92 12.62
CA LEU A 126 -5.26 -15.93 11.65
C LEU A 126 -4.77 -16.58 10.34
N ARG A 127 -5.63 -16.62 9.35
CA ARG A 127 -5.27 -17.03 7.99
C ARG A 127 -4.70 -15.84 7.22
N ARG A 128 -3.38 -15.66 7.28
CA ARG A 128 -2.67 -14.52 6.67
C ARG A 128 -3.02 -14.30 5.20
N ASN A 129 -3.16 -15.38 4.43
CA ASN A 129 -3.53 -15.30 3.02
C ASN A 129 -4.95 -14.77 2.81
N GLU A 130 -5.90 -15.18 3.65
CA GLU A 130 -7.29 -14.70 3.61
C GLU A 130 -7.38 -13.23 4.01
N LEU A 131 -6.64 -12.81 5.03
CA LEU A 131 -6.55 -11.40 5.43
C LEU A 131 -6.00 -10.53 4.28
N ILE A 132 -4.92 -10.96 3.62
CA ILE A 132 -4.35 -10.23 2.49
C ILE A 132 -5.36 -10.13 1.34
N LYS A 133 -6.05 -11.23 1.01
CA LYS A 133 -7.09 -11.23 -0.02
C LYS A 133 -8.28 -10.35 0.35
N LYS A 134 -8.73 -10.39 1.61
CA LYS A 134 -9.80 -9.55 2.13
C LYS A 134 -9.46 -8.07 2.01
N ILE A 135 -8.28 -7.65 2.48
CA ILE A 135 -7.84 -6.26 2.37
C ILE A 135 -7.78 -5.86 0.89
N ASN A 136 -7.20 -6.69 0.03
CA ASN A 136 -7.09 -6.38 -1.40
C ASN A 136 -8.46 -6.25 -2.09
N SER A 137 -9.41 -7.14 -1.76
CA SER A 137 -10.77 -7.07 -2.27
C SER A 137 -11.51 -5.83 -1.76
N ASP A 138 -11.41 -5.55 -0.47
CA ASP A 138 -12.15 -4.48 0.17
C ASP A 138 -11.63 -3.08 -0.22
N LEU A 139 -10.33 -2.92 -0.47
CA LEU A 139 -9.76 -1.69 -1.03
C LEU A 139 -10.37 -1.35 -2.38
N ASN A 140 -10.61 -2.36 -3.21
CA ASN A 140 -11.24 -2.18 -4.52
C ASN A 140 -12.77 -1.99 -4.39
N THR A 141 -13.47 -2.91 -3.72
CA THR A 141 -14.95 -2.95 -3.73
C THR A 141 -15.59 -1.95 -2.78
N LYS A 142 -15.04 -1.76 -1.57
CA LYS A 142 -15.62 -0.86 -0.55
C LYS A 142 -15.09 0.56 -0.64
N LEU A 143 -13.81 0.71 -0.98
CA LEU A 143 -13.16 2.01 -1.02
C LEU A 143 -13.09 2.60 -2.44
N GLY A 144 -13.41 1.77 -3.46
CA GLY A 144 -13.43 2.19 -4.85
C GLY A 144 -12.05 2.56 -5.42
N LEU A 145 -10.99 1.96 -4.87
CA LEU A 145 -9.63 2.18 -5.35
C LEU A 145 -9.33 1.26 -6.53
N GLU A 146 -8.79 1.80 -7.59
CA GLU A 146 -8.31 1.02 -8.72
C GLU A 146 -7.06 0.23 -8.33
N ARG A 147 -6.83 -0.90 -8.99
CA ARG A 147 -5.72 -1.80 -8.66
C ARG A 147 -4.33 -1.18 -8.86
N GLU A 148 -4.27 -0.13 -9.66
CA GLU A 148 -3.05 0.64 -9.92
C GLU A 148 -2.80 1.73 -8.87
N GLU A 149 -3.85 2.17 -8.16
CA GLU A 149 -3.78 3.20 -7.13
C GLU A 149 -3.23 2.71 -5.80
N TYR A 150 -3.12 1.38 -5.59
CA TYR A 150 -2.58 0.85 -4.35
C TYR A 150 -1.72 -0.39 -4.55
N LYS A 151 -0.80 -0.62 -3.62
CA LYS A 151 0.05 -1.81 -3.57
C LYS A 151 0.19 -2.31 -2.13
N LEU A 152 -0.08 -3.58 -1.93
CA LEU A 152 0.25 -4.25 -0.68
C LEU A 152 1.72 -4.68 -0.70
N ALA A 153 2.48 -4.34 0.33
CA ALA A 153 3.91 -4.60 0.43
C ALA A 153 4.32 -5.00 1.85
N GLY A 154 5.55 -5.46 1.99
CA GLY A 154 6.17 -5.78 3.26
C GLY A 154 6.43 -7.27 3.48
N VAL A 155 7.13 -7.55 4.56
CA VAL A 155 7.62 -8.91 4.89
C VAL A 155 6.51 -9.96 4.94
N LEU A 156 5.31 -9.58 5.44
CA LEU A 156 4.17 -10.50 5.49
C LEU A 156 3.74 -10.99 4.10
N ILE A 157 3.71 -10.10 3.11
CA ILE A 157 3.37 -10.44 1.71
C ILE A 157 4.45 -11.35 1.11
N LEU A 158 5.72 -10.96 1.30
CA LEU A 158 6.84 -11.74 0.80
C LEU A 158 6.81 -13.16 1.37
N PHE A 159 6.66 -13.29 2.69
CA PHE A 159 6.61 -14.58 3.37
C PHE A 159 5.41 -15.42 2.93
N ASN A 160 4.23 -14.81 2.79
CA ASN A 160 3.04 -15.50 2.28
C ASN A 160 3.27 -16.04 0.85
N ASN A 161 3.85 -15.22 -0.03
CA ASN A 161 4.12 -15.63 -1.41
C ASN A 161 5.15 -16.74 -1.48
N LEU A 162 6.19 -16.69 -0.65
CA LEU A 162 7.20 -17.77 -0.54
C LEU A 162 6.54 -19.06 -0.09
N LEU A 163 5.75 -19.05 0.98
CA LEU A 163 5.04 -20.23 1.46
C LEU A 163 4.11 -20.81 0.42
N GLN A 164 3.31 -19.99 -0.26
CA GLN A 164 2.41 -20.44 -1.32
C GLN A 164 3.17 -21.09 -2.48
N SER A 165 4.31 -20.51 -2.87
CA SER A 165 5.17 -21.06 -3.92
C SER A 165 5.78 -22.41 -3.51
N LEU A 166 6.27 -22.51 -2.28
CA LEU A 166 6.84 -23.77 -1.75
C LEU A 166 5.79 -24.88 -1.69
N PHE A 167 4.59 -24.61 -1.15
CA PHE A 167 3.51 -25.59 -1.09
C PHE A 167 3.10 -26.05 -2.48
N LYS A 168 2.94 -25.14 -3.44
CA LYS A 168 2.60 -25.48 -4.82
C LYS A 168 3.67 -26.37 -5.46
N SER A 169 4.92 -26.06 -5.29
CA SER A 169 6.05 -26.84 -5.80
C SER A 169 6.10 -28.25 -5.18
N GLN A 170 5.94 -28.34 -3.85
CA GLN A 170 5.93 -29.63 -3.14
C GLN A 170 4.78 -30.54 -3.59
N ILE A 171 3.56 -30.01 -3.69
CA ILE A 171 2.38 -30.76 -4.15
C ILE A 171 2.60 -31.28 -5.57
N LEU A 172 3.13 -30.44 -6.46
CA LEU A 172 3.40 -30.82 -7.84
C LEU A 172 4.43 -31.93 -7.91
N THR A 173 5.54 -31.80 -7.18
CA THR A 173 6.61 -32.80 -7.16
C THR A 173 6.10 -34.12 -6.59
N LEU A 174 5.38 -34.10 -5.46
CA LEU A 174 4.78 -35.29 -4.87
C LEU A 174 3.80 -35.98 -5.82
N GLY A 175 2.98 -35.20 -6.50
CA GLY A 175 2.03 -35.71 -7.50
C GLY A 175 2.73 -36.41 -8.67
N ILE A 176 3.80 -35.82 -9.20
CA ILE A 176 4.59 -36.45 -10.30
C ILE A 176 5.25 -37.75 -9.83
N VAL A 177 5.83 -37.76 -8.63
CA VAL A 177 6.46 -38.97 -8.06
C VAL A 177 5.43 -40.07 -7.85
N MET A 178 4.26 -39.74 -7.27
CA MET A 178 3.19 -40.73 -7.09
C MET A 178 2.67 -41.28 -8.42
N LEU A 179 2.52 -40.42 -9.42
CA LEU A 179 2.12 -40.85 -10.77
C LEU A 179 3.18 -41.77 -11.40
N GLY A 180 4.46 -41.45 -11.24
CA GLY A 180 5.55 -42.31 -11.72
C GLY A 180 5.55 -43.68 -11.04
N ILE A 181 5.37 -43.74 -9.72
CA ILE A 181 5.25 -45.00 -8.97
C ILE A 181 4.02 -45.80 -9.45
N PHE A 182 2.87 -45.13 -9.63
CA PHE A 182 1.65 -45.77 -10.10
C PHE A 182 1.83 -46.39 -11.49
N LEU A 183 2.44 -45.66 -12.42
CA LEU A 183 2.74 -46.20 -13.77
C LEU A 183 3.71 -47.37 -13.70
N MET A 184 4.73 -47.32 -12.84
CA MET A 184 5.65 -48.42 -12.63
C MET A 184 4.91 -49.68 -12.13
N PHE A 185 3.99 -49.52 -11.16
CA PHE A 185 3.18 -50.67 -10.70
C PHE A 185 2.28 -51.21 -11.80
N LEU A 186 1.66 -50.38 -12.65
CA LEU A 186 0.85 -50.84 -13.78
C LEU A 186 1.68 -51.67 -14.76
N VAL A 187 2.93 -51.26 -15.01
CA VAL A 187 3.81 -52.02 -15.92
C VAL A 187 4.27 -53.34 -15.30
N LEU A 188 4.61 -53.32 -13.98
CA LEU A 188 5.13 -54.49 -13.28
C LEU A 188 4.03 -55.55 -13.06
N PHE A 189 2.81 -55.11 -12.71
CA PHE A 189 1.68 -56.00 -12.42
C PHE A 189 0.66 -56.01 -13.57
N ARG A 190 1.17 -56.27 -14.77
CA ARG A 190 0.36 -56.34 -16.02
C ARG A 190 -0.76 -57.40 -16.01
N ASN A 191 -0.74 -58.36 -15.07
CA ASN A 191 -1.75 -59.40 -14.90
C ASN A 191 -2.57 -59.18 -13.62
N ILE A 192 -3.21 -58.05 -13.47
CA ILE A 192 -4.27 -57.87 -12.47
C ILE A 192 -5.61 -58.11 -13.19
N VAL A 193 -5.87 -59.33 -13.60
CA VAL A 193 -7.19 -59.92 -13.85
C VAL A 193 -7.10 -61.38 -13.45
#